data_eab13a88fa25cc686fcbb7d1773bafa1
#
_entry.id   eab13a88fa25cc686fcbb7d1773bafa1
#
_cell.length_a   1.000
_cell.length_b   1.000
_cell.length_c   1.000
_cell.angle_alpha   90.00
_cell.angle_beta   90.00
_cell.angle_gamma   90.00
#
_symmetry.space_group_name_H-M   'P 1'
#
loop_
_entity.id
_entity.type
_entity.pdbx_description
1 polymer ?
#
loop_
_entity_poly.entity_id
_entity_poly.type
_entity_poly.pdbx_seq_one_letter_code
_entity_poly.pdbx_strand_id
1 'polypeptide(L)'
;MLSNPASKYKPFVPFAKDFSERTWPSRRITAPPIWMSTDLRDGNQALIEPMSVERKLRFFEQLIKIGFKEIEVGFPSASQTDFDFVRKLIDENRIPDDVTIIVLTQSREDLIARTVEAAAGAKRAMVHLYNACAPAFRRIVFNMSREEVKNIAVTGTKLVQKYIAQHPETQWLYEYSPEVFSTTEPEFALEVSNAVAETWGATPQNKMVLNLPATIEATTPNLYADQIEWMHRNLARRDSIVLSVHPHNDRGTAGAAAEFAVMACADRIEGCLFGNGERTGNVDLVTLALNLYTQGIHPGLDFSDIDEIRRCAEYCNQLPVHPRHPYAGDLVFTAFSGSHQDAIKKGFAQQKPDAVWEVPYLPIDPADLGRSYDAVIRVNSQSGKGGVSYLLEHEHGLVLPRRLQIEFSRAIQRVTDETGREVTADDVYSIFSKEYLEQHSPWKLIRHRIDGDPGAGEGEHFSIEAELEYNGERRIVRGKGDGAISAFVAALDIPLRVMDYHEHAIGTGTDTRAACYVEMRVGDSPTGFGVGVDRDIVTASFHAVLSGVNRHLAAQAESAKKADAIAA
;
A
#
# COMPACT_ATOMS: atom_id res chain seq x y z
N MET A 1 18.54 17.31 23.59
CA MET A 1 19.30 17.92 22.47
C MET A 1 20.44 18.77 23.04
N LEU A 2 21.52 18.95 22.28
CA LEU A 2 22.60 19.89 22.65
C LEU A 2 22.07 21.33 22.65
N SER A 3 22.69 22.24 23.41
CA SER A 3 22.19 23.62 23.56
C SER A 3 22.17 24.45 22.26
N ASN A 4 23.07 24.19 21.32
CA ASN A 4 23.08 24.85 20.01
C ASN A 4 23.58 23.92 18.89
N PRO A 5 22.90 22.81 18.57
CA PRO A 5 23.34 21.87 17.57
C PRO A 5 23.24 22.42 16.13
N ALA A 6 22.32 23.37 15.89
CA ALA A 6 22.09 23.94 14.57
C ALA A 6 23.30 24.71 14.02
N SER A 7 24.19 25.23 14.88
CA SER A 7 25.40 25.93 14.47
C SER A 7 26.42 25.07 13.70
N LYS A 8 26.27 23.72 13.75
CA LYS A 8 27.08 22.78 12.98
C LYS A 8 26.70 22.71 11.49
N TYR A 9 25.51 23.15 11.15
CA TYR A 9 24.94 22.98 9.83
C TYR A 9 24.86 24.31 9.08
N LYS A 10 25.22 24.27 7.81
CA LYS A 10 25.13 25.46 6.96
C LYS A 10 23.66 25.61 6.51
N PRO A 11 23.11 26.84 6.50
CA PRO A 11 21.82 27.08 5.87
C PRO A 11 21.86 26.76 4.38
N PHE A 12 20.74 26.35 3.81
CA PHE A 12 20.63 26.21 2.36
C PHE A 12 20.79 27.57 1.70
N VAL A 13 21.61 27.61 0.67
CA VAL A 13 21.79 28.80 -0.15
C VAL A 13 20.98 28.59 -1.44
N PRO A 14 20.13 29.54 -1.84
CA PRO A 14 19.48 29.47 -3.13
C PRO A 14 20.50 29.22 -4.23
N PHE A 15 20.14 28.36 -5.17
CA PHE A 15 20.97 28.07 -6.32
C PHE A 15 21.11 29.36 -7.18
N ALA A 16 22.31 29.74 -7.49
CA ALA A 16 22.69 30.90 -8.26
C ALA A 16 21.94 32.22 -7.96
N LYS A 17 22.67 33.30 -7.74
CA LYS A 17 22.10 34.62 -7.39
C LYS A 17 21.04 35.14 -8.36
N ASP A 18 21.00 34.65 -9.59
CA ASP A 18 20.21 35.21 -10.68
C ASP A 18 19.37 34.14 -11.45
N PHE A 19 19.07 32.96 -10.87
CA PHE A 19 18.20 31.95 -11.49
C PHE A 19 16.73 32.36 -11.32
N SER A 20 16.42 33.61 -11.69
CA SER A 20 15.06 34.17 -11.66
C SER A 20 14.17 33.65 -12.80
N GLU A 21 14.80 33.12 -13.86
CA GLU A 21 14.13 32.65 -15.08
C GLU A 21 13.83 31.15 -15.08
N ARG A 22 13.68 30.54 -13.89
CA ARG A 22 13.28 29.12 -13.80
C ARG A 22 11.89 28.92 -14.44
N THR A 23 11.75 27.83 -15.20
CA THR A 23 10.48 27.52 -15.88
C THR A 23 9.83 26.26 -15.33
N TRP A 24 10.59 25.40 -14.66
CA TRP A 24 10.10 24.13 -14.17
C TRP A 24 8.85 24.22 -13.27
N PRO A 25 8.66 25.23 -12.39
CA PRO A 25 7.47 25.26 -11.51
C PRO A 25 6.15 25.42 -12.28
N SER A 26 6.21 25.92 -13.50
CA SER A 26 5.01 26.09 -14.36
C SER A 26 4.82 24.95 -15.35
N ARG A 27 5.70 23.96 -15.38
CA ARG A 27 5.61 22.80 -16.26
C ARG A 27 4.73 21.70 -15.65
N ARG A 28 4.23 20.85 -16.52
CA ARG A 28 3.48 19.63 -16.14
C ARG A 28 4.20 18.42 -16.73
N ILE A 29 4.22 17.35 -15.98
CA ILE A 29 4.62 16.04 -16.53
C ILE A 29 3.46 15.59 -17.44
N THR A 30 3.76 15.24 -18.67
CA THR A 30 2.77 14.83 -19.69
C THR A 30 3.01 13.43 -20.25
N ALA A 31 4.17 12.86 -19.92
CA ALA A 31 4.56 11.49 -20.28
C ALA A 31 5.44 10.91 -19.17
N PRO A 32 5.47 9.57 -19.01
CA PRO A 32 6.35 8.97 -18.04
C PRO A 32 7.82 9.19 -18.39
N PRO A 33 8.72 9.32 -17.40
CA PRO A 33 10.16 9.28 -17.63
C PRO A 33 10.60 7.86 -18.03
N ILE A 34 11.86 7.73 -18.47
CA ILE A 34 12.51 6.43 -18.53
C ILE A 34 12.73 5.95 -17.09
N TRP A 35 12.33 4.72 -16.79
CA TRP A 35 12.49 4.13 -15.47
C TRP A 35 13.71 3.21 -15.44
N MET A 36 14.59 3.39 -14.46
CA MET A 36 15.69 2.49 -14.18
C MET A 36 15.57 1.97 -12.74
N SER A 37 15.54 0.64 -12.59
CA SER A 37 15.63 0.02 -11.27
C SER A 37 17.07 -0.20 -10.87
N THR A 38 17.46 0.28 -9.68
CA THR A 38 18.72 -0.04 -9.03
C THR A 38 18.56 -0.98 -7.81
N ASP A 39 17.45 -1.68 -7.72
CA ASP A 39 17.16 -2.61 -6.61
C ASP A 39 18.25 -3.66 -6.41
N LEU A 40 18.81 -4.18 -7.52
CA LEU A 40 19.80 -5.26 -7.49
C LEU A 40 21.24 -4.78 -7.28
N ARG A 41 21.46 -3.45 -7.29
CA ARG A 41 22.77 -2.85 -7.00
C ARG A 41 22.69 -2.01 -5.72
N ASP A 42 22.13 -0.80 -5.77
CA ASP A 42 22.09 0.12 -4.63
C ASP A 42 21.15 -0.37 -3.53
N GLY A 43 20.01 -0.89 -3.93
CA GLY A 43 19.07 -1.56 -3.02
C GLY A 43 19.68 -2.77 -2.33
N ASN A 44 20.41 -3.61 -3.06
CA ASN A 44 21.10 -4.79 -2.52
C ASN A 44 22.30 -4.43 -1.63
N GLN A 45 23.06 -3.40 -2.02
CA GLN A 45 24.25 -2.95 -1.30
C GLN A 45 23.93 -2.52 0.14
N ALA A 46 22.74 -2.02 0.38
CA ALA A 46 22.27 -1.52 1.68
C ALA A 46 21.71 -2.60 2.61
N LEU A 47 21.58 -3.84 2.16
CA LEU A 47 21.00 -4.92 2.94
C LEU A 47 22.01 -5.46 3.96
N ILE A 48 21.53 -5.79 5.17
CA ILE A 48 22.34 -6.48 6.20
C ILE A 48 22.82 -7.84 5.66
N GLU A 49 21.93 -8.55 4.96
CA GLU A 49 22.23 -9.79 4.24
C GLU A 49 22.00 -9.56 2.75
N PRO A 50 23.05 -9.23 1.97
CA PRO A 50 22.92 -9.07 0.53
C PRO A 50 22.27 -10.28 -0.14
N MET A 51 21.55 -10.05 -1.22
CA MET A 51 20.82 -11.11 -1.92
C MET A 51 21.77 -12.17 -2.47
N SER A 52 21.39 -13.45 -2.29
CA SER A 52 21.99 -14.54 -3.06
C SER A 52 21.67 -14.41 -4.55
N VAL A 53 22.38 -15.14 -5.39
CA VAL A 53 22.10 -15.20 -6.84
C VAL A 53 20.66 -15.59 -7.14
N GLU A 54 20.06 -16.51 -6.37
CA GLU A 54 18.67 -16.96 -6.53
C GLU A 54 17.68 -15.84 -6.18
N ARG A 55 17.91 -15.09 -5.09
CA ARG A 55 17.06 -13.95 -4.73
C ARG A 55 17.17 -12.81 -5.75
N LYS A 56 18.40 -12.54 -6.24
CA LYS A 56 18.62 -11.57 -7.31
C LYS A 56 17.88 -11.98 -8.60
N LEU A 57 17.93 -13.24 -8.98
CA LEU A 57 17.25 -13.74 -10.17
C LEU A 57 15.73 -13.60 -10.04
N ARG A 58 15.16 -13.99 -8.91
CA ARG A 58 13.72 -13.81 -8.65
C ARG A 58 13.31 -12.34 -8.73
N PHE A 59 14.12 -11.44 -8.17
CA PHE A 59 13.80 -10.01 -8.22
C PHE A 59 13.96 -9.45 -9.64
N PHE A 60 14.97 -9.86 -10.38
CA PHE A 60 15.17 -9.49 -11.79
C PHE A 60 13.96 -9.90 -12.65
N GLU A 61 13.48 -11.14 -12.50
CA GLU A 61 12.28 -11.61 -13.20
C GLU A 61 11.03 -10.80 -12.84
N GLN A 62 10.89 -10.40 -11.57
CA GLN A 62 9.79 -9.53 -11.13
C GLN A 62 9.89 -8.13 -11.74
N LEU A 63 11.08 -7.54 -11.82
CA LEU A 63 11.29 -6.23 -12.46
C LEU A 63 10.94 -6.27 -13.95
N ILE A 64 11.31 -7.34 -14.65
CA ILE A 64 10.90 -7.56 -16.05
C ILE A 64 9.38 -7.66 -16.17
N LYS A 65 8.72 -8.43 -15.28
CA LYS A 65 7.27 -8.59 -15.26
C LYS A 65 6.55 -7.26 -15.05
N ILE A 66 7.07 -6.39 -14.19
CA ILE A 66 6.55 -5.03 -13.98
C ILE A 66 6.70 -4.17 -15.25
N GLY A 67 7.72 -4.42 -16.08
CA GLY A 67 7.93 -3.72 -17.34
C GLY A 67 9.20 -2.85 -17.39
N PHE A 68 10.10 -2.94 -16.40
CA PHE A 68 11.38 -2.22 -16.46
C PHE A 68 12.20 -2.64 -17.68
N LYS A 69 12.79 -1.64 -18.35
CA LYS A 69 13.64 -1.84 -19.54
C LYS A 69 15.11 -1.52 -19.27
N GLU A 70 15.39 -0.86 -18.18
CA GLU A 70 16.73 -0.58 -17.69
C GLU A 70 16.86 -1.04 -16.25
N ILE A 71 17.79 -1.98 -15.99
CA ILE A 71 17.96 -2.62 -14.68
C ILE A 71 19.44 -2.65 -14.34
N GLU A 72 19.82 -1.99 -13.26
CA GLU A 72 21.18 -2.04 -12.73
C GLU A 72 21.35 -3.30 -11.87
N VAL A 73 22.07 -4.27 -12.40
CA VAL A 73 22.11 -5.64 -11.90
C VAL A 73 23.19 -5.90 -10.86
N GLY A 74 24.18 -5.00 -10.73
CA GLY A 74 25.19 -5.17 -9.71
C GLY A 74 26.46 -4.34 -9.95
N PHE A 75 27.44 -4.60 -9.06
CA PHE A 75 28.80 -4.05 -9.11
C PHE A 75 29.80 -5.23 -9.22
N PRO A 76 29.98 -5.78 -10.44
CA PRO A 76 30.71 -7.04 -10.65
C PRO A 76 32.16 -7.03 -10.17
N SER A 77 32.80 -5.84 -10.21
CA SER A 77 34.18 -5.71 -9.75
C SER A 77 34.33 -5.63 -8.22
N ALA A 78 33.24 -5.35 -7.49
CA ALA A 78 33.25 -5.27 -6.04
C ALA A 78 32.88 -6.61 -5.36
N SER A 79 32.12 -7.48 -6.03
CA SER A 79 31.57 -8.72 -5.46
C SER A 79 31.61 -9.86 -6.46
N GLN A 80 32.09 -11.03 -6.02
CA GLN A 80 32.04 -12.25 -6.83
C GLN A 80 30.59 -12.67 -7.08
N THR A 81 29.70 -12.54 -6.09
CA THR A 81 28.27 -12.82 -6.25
C THR A 81 27.64 -11.99 -7.36
N ASP A 82 27.98 -10.71 -7.44
CA ASP A 82 27.49 -9.84 -8.51
C ASP A 82 28.06 -10.21 -9.87
N PHE A 83 29.34 -10.58 -9.93
CA PHE A 83 29.96 -11.09 -11.15
C PHE A 83 29.25 -12.36 -11.64
N ASP A 84 29.09 -13.33 -10.76
CA ASP A 84 28.44 -14.62 -11.07
C ASP A 84 26.98 -14.42 -11.48
N PHE A 85 26.28 -13.49 -10.84
CA PHE A 85 24.91 -13.15 -11.21
C PHE A 85 24.80 -12.56 -12.61
N VAL A 86 25.68 -11.60 -12.97
CA VAL A 86 25.69 -11.00 -14.32
C VAL A 86 26.01 -12.09 -15.35
N ARG A 87 27.01 -12.94 -15.09
CA ARG A 87 27.32 -14.08 -15.98
C ARG A 87 26.13 -15.02 -16.13
N LYS A 88 25.47 -15.38 -15.02
CA LYS A 88 24.29 -16.24 -15.04
C LYS A 88 23.17 -15.67 -15.92
N LEU A 89 22.90 -14.36 -15.84
CA LEU A 89 21.89 -13.71 -16.70
C LEU A 89 22.23 -13.87 -18.18
N ILE A 90 23.50 -13.74 -18.55
CA ILE A 90 23.98 -13.80 -19.93
C ILE A 90 24.08 -15.24 -20.41
N ASP A 91 24.77 -16.09 -19.67
CA ASP A 91 25.07 -17.48 -20.06
C ASP A 91 23.79 -18.35 -20.15
N GLU A 92 22.78 -18.05 -19.33
CA GLU A 92 21.48 -18.72 -19.36
C GLU A 92 20.43 -18.00 -20.23
N ASN A 93 20.83 -16.94 -20.96
CA ASN A 93 19.95 -16.15 -21.84
C ASN A 93 18.67 -15.65 -21.11
N ARG A 94 18.83 -15.07 -19.90
CA ARG A 94 17.73 -14.60 -19.06
C ARG A 94 17.29 -13.17 -19.37
N ILE A 95 18.01 -12.43 -20.20
CA ILE A 95 17.79 -11.01 -20.48
C ILE A 95 16.90 -10.90 -21.72
N PRO A 96 15.68 -10.34 -21.60
CA PRO A 96 14.84 -10.07 -22.78
C PRO A 96 15.52 -9.10 -23.75
N ASP A 97 15.19 -9.23 -25.03
CA ASP A 97 15.78 -8.43 -26.12
C ASP A 97 15.62 -6.92 -25.98
N ASP A 98 14.57 -6.48 -25.28
CA ASP A 98 14.23 -5.09 -25.05
C ASP A 98 14.70 -4.54 -23.68
N VAL A 99 15.41 -5.37 -22.90
CA VAL A 99 15.97 -4.99 -21.60
C VAL A 99 17.45 -4.69 -21.73
N THR A 100 17.91 -3.60 -21.12
CA THR A 100 19.32 -3.23 -20.96
C THR A 100 19.75 -3.52 -19.53
N ILE A 101 20.75 -4.37 -19.35
CA ILE A 101 21.41 -4.51 -18.06
C ILE A 101 22.44 -3.41 -17.87
N ILE A 102 22.57 -2.90 -16.65
CA ILE A 102 23.51 -1.85 -16.27
C ILE A 102 24.44 -2.41 -15.20
N VAL A 103 25.73 -2.14 -15.33
CA VAL A 103 26.78 -2.59 -14.40
C VAL A 103 27.62 -1.41 -13.94
N LEU A 104 27.69 -1.23 -12.61
CA LEU A 104 28.40 -0.12 -11.99
C LEU A 104 29.92 -0.38 -11.93
N THR A 105 30.73 0.66 -12.10
CA THR A 105 32.17 0.62 -11.85
C THR A 105 32.74 1.97 -11.41
N GLN A 106 33.72 1.94 -10.51
CA GLN A 106 34.54 3.11 -10.21
C GLN A 106 35.50 3.38 -11.35
N SER A 107 35.99 4.64 -11.46
CA SER A 107 36.99 5.06 -12.44
C SER A 107 38.39 4.56 -12.09
N ARG A 108 38.56 3.23 -12.12
CA ARG A 108 39.83 2.50 -11.92
C ARG A 108 39.96 1.41 -12.98
N GLU A 109 41.16 1.27 -13.57
CA GLU A 109 41.37 0.39 -14.72
C GLU A 109 41.04 -1.08 -14.44
N ASP A 110 41.53 -1.60 -13.30
CA ASP A 110 41.28 -2.97 -12.86
C ASP A 110 39.78 -3.28 -12.68
N LEU A 111 39.05 -2.33 -12.11
CA LEU A 111 37.60 -2.47 -11.87
C LEU A 111 36.80 -2.34 -13.17
N ILE A 112 37.16 -1.42 -14.04
CA ILE A 112 36.55 -1.24 -15.36
C ILE A 112 36.71 -2.50 -16.20
N ALA A 113 37.94 -3.05 -16.27
CA ALA A 113 38.24 -4.28 -17.02
C ALA A 113 37.36 -5.43 -16.58
N ARG A 114 37.28 -5.69 -15.25
CA ARG A 114 36.49 -6.77 -14.69
C ARG A 114 34.99 -6.56 -14.90
N THR A 115 34.50 -5.32 -14.84
CA THR A 115 33.11 -4.98 -15.07
C THR A 115 32.68 -5.24 -16.52
N VAL A 116 33.56 -4.86 -17.48
CA VAL A 116 33.30 -5.15 -18.89
C VAL A 116 33.35 -6.66 -19.17
N GLU A 117 34.35 -7.37 -18.60
CA GLU A 117 34.43 -8.83 -18.68
C GLU A 117 33.11 -9.51 -18.20
N ALA A 118 32.56 -9.05 -17.07
CA ALA A 118 31.31 -9.60 -16.53
C ALA A 118 30.11 -9.45 -17.46
N ALA A 119 30.02 -8.32 -18.18
CA ALA A 119 28.87 -7.99 -19.03
C ALA A 119 29.07 -8.37 -20.52
N ALA A 120 30.27 -8.80 -20.90
CA ALA A 120 30.58 -9.20 -22.28
C ALA A 120 29.71 -10.39 -22.72
N GLY A 121 29.24 -10.37 -23.96
CA GLY A 121 28.32 -11.38 -24.52
C GLY A 121 26.83 -11.08 -24.28
N ALA A 122 26.50 -10.06 -23.49
CA ALA A 122 25.13 -9.57 -23.43
C ALA A 122 24.73 -8.94 -24.78
N LYS A 123 23.47 -9.10 -25.18
CA LYS A 123 22.98 -8.44 -26.40
C LYS A 123 23.14 -6.92 -26.29
N ARG A 124 22.81 -6.35 -25.13
CA ARG A 124 22.94 -4.93 -24.82
C ARG A 124 23.30 -4.74 -23.35
N ALA A 125 24.35 -3.99 -23.08
CA ALA A 125 24.80 -3.65 -21.73
C ALA A 125 25.22 -2.20 -21.62
N MET A 126 24.98 -1.57 -20.47
CA MET A 126 25.43 -0.22 -20.16
C MET A 126 26.49 -0.26 -19.05
N VAL A 127 27.62 0.38 -19.29
CA VAL A 127 28.66 0.57 -18.26
C VAL A 127 28.38 1.90 -17.55
N HIS A 128 28.08 1.83 -16.26
CA HIS A 128 27.84 2.98 -15.40
C HIS A 128 29.12 3.34 -14.65
N LEU A 129 29.83 4.36 -15.12
CA LEU A 129 31.05 4.87 -14.52
C LEU A 129 30.74 6.00 -13.53
N TYR A 130 31.40 6.00 -12.37
CA TYR A 130 31.27 7.11 -11.41
C TYR A 130 32.56 7.50 -10.76
N ASN A 131 32.67 8.76 -10.35
CA ASN A 131 33.62 9.26 -9.36
C ASN A 131 33.06 10.48 -8.65
N ALA A 132 33.42 10.66 -7.37
CA ALA A 132 32.91 11.76 -6.57
C ALA A 132 33.53 13.10 -6.98
N CYS A 133 32.71 14.15 -7.08
CA CYS A 133 33.10 15.49 -7.53
C CYS A 133 32.99 16.57 -6.45
N ALA A 134 32.29 16.33 -5.35
CA ALA A 134 31.97 17.33 -4.32
C ALA A 134 33.24 17.90 -3.63
N PRO A 135 33.21 19.19 -3.18
CA PRO A 135 34.33 19.84 -2.52
C PRO A 135 34.90 19.08 -1.32
N ALA A 136 34.02 18.48 -0.52
CA ALA A 136 34.41 17.70 0.65
C ALA A 136 35.23 16.47 0.24
N PHE A 137 34.82 15.76 -0.80
CA PHE A 137 35.54 14.60 -1.31
C PHE A 137 36.91 15.00 -1.90
N ARG A 138 36.97 16.06 -2.71
CA ARG A 138 38.24 16.56 -3.26
C ARG A 138 39.23 16.90 -2.15
N ARG A 139 38.76 17.57 -1.08
CA ARG A 139 39.62 18.03 0.01
C ARG A 139 39.97 16.94 1.02
N ILE A 140 38.96 16.17 1.46
CA ILE A 140 39.11 15.27 2.62
C ILE A 140 39.50 13.84 2.18
N VAL A 141 38.88 13.34 1.10
CA VAL A 141 39.05 11.94 0.68
C VAL A 141 40.20 11.79 -0.30
N PHE A 142 40.22 12.61 -1.36
CA PHE A 142 41.19 12.47 -2.44
C PHE A 142 42.43 13.33 -2.24
N ASN A 143 42.30 14.46 -1.56
CA ASN A 143 43.34 15.51 -1.51
C ASN A 143 43.78 15.95 -2.90
N MET A 144 42.81 16.20 -3.81
CA MET A 144 42.99 16.50 -5.22
C MET A 144 42.36 17.83 -5.61
N SER A 145 42.93 18.47 -6.63
CA SER A 145 42.37 19.64 -7.29
C SER A 145 41.16 19.28 -8.17
N ARG A 146 40.42 20.29 -8.64
CA ARG A 146 39.35 20.10 -9.62
C ARG A 146 39.82 19.42 -10.90
N GLU A 147 40.98 19.86 -11.43
CA GLU A 147 41.55 19.32 -12.66
C GLU A 147 41.91 17.83 -12.52
N GLU A 148 42.52 17.45 -11.41
CA GLU A 148 42.85 16.04 -11.14
C GLU A 148 41.60 15.18 -11.06
N VAL A 149 40.53 15.65 -10.38
CA VAL A 149 39.26 14.91 -10.27
C VAL A 149 38.54 14.83 -11.63
N LYS A 150 38.56 15.89 -12.44
CA LYS A 150 38.06 15.85 -13.82
C LYS A 150 38.82 14.81 -14.66
N ASN A 151 40.13 14.76 -14.49
CA ASN A 151 40.98 13.80 -15.20
C ASN A 151 40.71 12.35 -14.81
N ILE A 152 40.25 12.08 -13.58
CA ILE A 152 39.75 10.74 -13.21
C ILE A 152 38.55 10.33 -14.10
N ALA A 153 37.58 11.22 -14.28
CA ALA A 153 36.41 10.97 -15.11
C ALA A 153 36.76 10.73 -16.58
N VAL A 154 37.59 11.62 -17.15
CA VAL A 154 38.04 11.56 -18.56
C VAL A 154 38.86 10.29 -18.82
N THR A 155 39.77 9.96 -17.91
CA THR A 155 40.62 8.76 -18.04
C THR A 155 39.78 7.50 -17.93
N GLY A 156 38.83 7.45 -16.95
CA GLY A 156 37.90 6.33 -16.79
C GLY A 156 37.05 6.12 -18.05
N THR A 157 36.53 7.20 -18.65
CA THR A 157 35.77 7.12 -19.90
C THR A 157 36.59 6.51 -21.04
N LYS A 158 37.86 6.93 -21.20
CA LYS A 158 38.76 6.34 -22.20
C LYS A 158 39.05 4.85 -21.92
N LEU A 159 39.18 4.49 -20.65
CA LEU A 159 39.37 3.09 -20.25
C LEU A 159 38.14 2.25 -20.57
N VAL A 160 36.94 2.76 -20.29
CA VAL A 160 35.69 2.06 -20.69
C VAL A 160 35.69 1.83 -22.20
N GLN A 161 35.97 2.86 -23.02
CA GLN A 161 36.06 2.73 -24.48
C GLN A 161 37.12 1.69 -24.91
N LYS A 162 38.28 1.66 -24.26
CA LYS A 162 39.34 0.68 -24.51
C LYS A 162 38.89 -0.74 -24.30
N TYR A 163 38.20 -1.02 -23.21
CA TYR A 163 37.79 -2.39 -22.84
C TYR A 163 36.58 -2.85 -23.62
N ILE A 164 35.53 -2.03 -23.80
CA ILE A 164 34.35 -2.41 -24.59
C ILE A 164 34.71 -2.67 -26.07
N ALA A 165 35.73 -2.02 -26.62
CA ALA A 165 36.19 -2.26 -27.99
C ALA A 165 36.75 -3.70 -28.20
N GLN A 166 37.07 -4.42 -27.13
CA GLN A 166 37.50 -5.82 -27.16
C GLN A 166 36.34 -6.81 -27.27
N HIS A 167 35.09 -6.34 -27.05
CA HIS A 167 33.88 -7.14 -27.02
C HIS A 167 32.82 -6.56 -27.98
N PRO A 168 33.07 -6.60 -29.31
CA PRO A 168 32.19 -6.04 -30.32
C PRO A 168 30.87 -6.81 -30.49
N GLU A 169 30.75 -7.99 -29.90
CA GLU A 169 29.54 -8.82 -29.87
C GLU A 169 28.42 -8.21 -29.00
N THR A 170 28.76 -7.29 -28.10
CA THR A 170 27.81 -6.62 -27.21
C THR A 170 27.53 -5.19 -27.71
N GLN A 171 26.26 -4.80 -27.76
CA GLN A 171 25.88 -3.41 -27.95
C GLN A 171 26.12 -2.63 -26.65
N TRP A 172 27.19 -1.89 -26.61
CA TRP A 172 27.58 -1.12 -25.44
C TRP A 172 26.92 0.25 -25.39
N LEU A 173 26.37 0.58 -24.21
CA LEU A 173 25.89 1.90 -23.83
C LEU A 173 26.74 2.43 -22.68
N TYR A 174 26.64 3.73 -22.42
CA TYR A 174 27.49 4.37 -21.43
C TYR A 174 26.68 5.32 -20.54
N GLU A 175 26.94 5.24 -19.26
CA GLU A 175 26.43 6.14 -18.23
C GLU A 175 27.58 6.69 -17.38
N TYR A 176 27.48 7.97 -17.03
CA TYR A 176 28.40 8.62 -16.12
C TYR A 176 27.67 9.34 -15.00
N SER A 177 28.17 9.18 -13.77
CA SER A 177 27.69 9.90 -12.57
C SER A 177 28.81 10.73 -11.96
N PRO A 178 28.72 12.08 -11.96
CA PRO A 178 29.48 12.92 -11.04
C PRO A 178 28.93 12.75 -9.64
N GLU A 179 29.40 11.75 -8.92
CA GLU A 179 28.83 11.35 -7.60
C GLU A 179 28.86 12.53 -6.62
N VAL A 180 27.87 12.61 -5.75
CA VAL A 180 27.62 13.74 -4.83
C VAL A 180 27.33 15.06 -5.58
N PHE A 181 26.65 14.96 -6.73
CA PHE A 181 26.28 16.12 -7.56
C PHE A 181 25.54 17.20 -6.76
N SER A 182 24.58 16.82 -5.91
CA SER A 182 23.74 17.77 -5.15
C SER A 182 24.51 18.77 -4.28
N THR A 183 25.77 18.47 -3.94
CA THR A 183 26.66 19.37 -3.16
C THR A 183 27.93 19.76 -3.94
N THR A 184 28.03 19.39 -5.20
CA THR A 184 29.08 19.82 -6.11
C THR A 184 28.77 21.22 -6.65
N GLU A 185 29.77 22.05 -6.87
CA GLU A 185 29.57 23.32 -7.52
C GLU A 185 29.06 23.11 -8.95
N PRO A 186 27.94 23.74 -9.34
CA PRO A 186 27.28 23.49 -10.62
C PRO A 186 28.20 23.65 -11.83
N GLU A 187 29.02 24.69 -11.82
CA GLU A 187 29.97 24.97 -12.91
C GLU A 187 31.02 23.87 -13.04
N PHE A 188 31.44 23.27 -11.92
CA PHE A 188 32.40 22.17 -11.95
C PHE A 188 31.72 20.86 -12.39
N ALA A 189 30.50 20.61 -11.92
CA ALA A 189 29.73 19.48 -12.39
C ALA A 189 29.49 19.55 -13.91
N LEU A 190 29.17 20.74 -14.43
CA LEU A 190 29.00 20.98 -15.85
C LEU A 190 30.31 20.76 -16.63
N GLU A 191 31.42 21.29 -16.13
CA GLU A 191 32.75 21.14 -16.74
C GLU A 191 33.13 19.66 -16.90
N VAL A 192 32.98 18.87 -15.82
CA VAL A 192 33.29 17.43 -15.84
C VAL A 192 32.35 16.70 -16.79
N SER A 193 31.02 16.97 -16.72
CA SER A 193 30.02 16.32 -17.56
C SER A 193 30.25 16.57 -19.05
N ASN A 194 30.57 17.81 -19.43
CA ASN A 194 30.91 18.17 -20.82
C ASN A 194 32.19 17.47 -21.29
N ALA A 195 33.22 17.41 -20.44
CA ALA A 195 34.48 16.73 -20.77
C ALA A 195 34.28 15.21 -20.98
N VAL A 196 33.45 14.59 -20.17
CA VAL A 196 33.07 13.19 -20.32
C VAL A 196 32.27 12.96 -21.59
N ALA A 197 31.23 13.79 -21.86
CA ALA A 197 30.39 13.68 -23.06
C ALA A 197 31.23 13.86 -24.35
N GLU A 198 32.18 14.76 -24.33
CA GLU A 198 33.12 14.95 -25.44
C GLU A 198 34.05 13.75 -25.62
N THR A 199 34.62 13.23 -24.52
CA THR A 199 35.49 12.06 -24.53
C THR A 199 34.79 10.81 -25.02
N TRP A 200 33.53 10.58 -24.58
CA TRP A 200 32.71 9.49 -25.06
C TRP A 200 32.38 9.64 -26.56
N GLY A 201 32.34 10.86 -27.06
CA GLY A 201 31.87 11.15 -28.41
C GLY A 201 30.34 11.09 -28.52
N ALA A 202 29.63 11.62 -27.51
CA ALA A 202 28.18 11.62 -27.49
C ALA A 202 27.59 12.37 -28.68
N THR A 203 26.63 11.73 -29.37
CA THR A 203 25.84 12.27 -30.49
C THR A 203 24.36 11.92 -30.31
N PRO A 204 23.44 12.57 -31.03
CA PRO A 204 22.01 12.19 -30.97
C PRO A 204 21.72 10.71 -31.35
N GLN A 205 22.61 10.08 -32.14
CA GLN A 205 22.54 8.68 -32.54
C GLN A 205 23.25 7.73 -31.57
N ASN A 206 24.22 8.24 -30.81
CA ASN A 206 24.96 7.51 -29.78
C ASN A 206 24.94 8.32 -28.48
N LYS A 207 23.75 8.34 -27.87
CA LYS A 207 23.53 9.08 -26.62
C LYS A 207 24.29 8.43 -25.46
N MET A 208 24.72 9.25 -24.51
CA MET A 208 25.13 8.79 -23.20
C MET A 208 24.09 9.16 -22.16
N VAL A 209 24.05 8.42 -21.07
CA VAL A 209 23.30 8.80 -19.87
C VAL A 209 24.21 9.62 -18.97
N LEU A 210 23.75 10.79 -18.55
CA LEU A 210 24.36 11.59 -17.51
C LEU A 210 23.45 11.56 -16.29
N ASN A 211 23.84 10.83 -15.27
CA ASN A 211 23.11 10.77 -14.03
C ASN A 211 23.62 11.84 -13.04
N LEU A 212 22.73 12.64 -12.50
CA LEU A 212 23.00 13.70 -11.55
C LEU A 212 22.47 13.33 -10.16
N PRO A 213 23.21 12.53 -9.36
CA PRO A 213 22.66 11.95 -8.15
C PRO A 213 22.60 12.96 -6.99
N ALA A 214 21.47 12.99 -6.29
CA ALA A 214 21.45 13.47 -4.93
C ALA A 214 21.91 12.33 -4.00
N THR A 215 23.19 11.97 -4.09
CA THR A 215 23.83 10.90 -3.30
C THR A 215 23.56 11.05 -1.81
N ILE A 216 23.44 12.29 -1.36
CA ILE A 216 22.87 12.69 -0.09
C ILE A 216 21.80 13.74 -0.42
N GLU A 217 20.62 13.59 0.12
CA GLU A 217 19.56 14.61 0.02
C GLU A 217 19.92 15.83 0.87
N ALA A 218 20.86 16.63 0.37
CA ALA A 218 21.48 17.73 1.11
C ALA A 218 20.70 19.05 1.02
N THR A 219 19.76 19.17 0.09
CA THR A 219 18.99 20.39 -0.18
C THR A 219 17.50 20.13 -0.25
N THR A 220 16.69 21.19 -0.37
CA THR A 220 15.27 21.06 -0.62
C THR A 220 14.98 20.64 -2.07
N PRO A 221 13.85 19.96 -2.37
CA PRO A 221 13.50 19.48 -3.71
C PRO A 221 13.54 20.56 -4.80
N ASN A 222 13.08 21.77 -4.46
CA ASN A 222 13.08 22.90 -5.39
C ASN A 222 14.50 23.35 -5.79
N LEU A 223 15.45 23.32 -4.86
CA LEU A 223 16.85 23.64 -5.18
C LEU A 223 17.49 22.56 -6.05
N TYR A 224 17.17 21.29 -5.81
CA TYR A 224 17.59 20.20 -6.68
C TYR A 224 17.02 20.37 -8.10
N ALA A 225 15.76 20.68 -8.23
CA ALA A 225 15.15 20.96 -9.53
C ALA A 225 15.79 22.17 -10.24
N ASP A 226 16.12 23.23 -9.49
CA ASP A 226 16.87 24.36 -10.04
C ASP A 226 18.24 23.92 -10.60
N GLN A 227 18.98 23.04 -9.90
CA GLN A 227 20.23 22.46 -10.39
C GLN A 227 20.02 21.66 -11.67
N ILE A 228 18.97 20.83 -11.75
CA ILE A 228 18.66 20.02 -12.94
C ILE A 228 18.30 20.91 -14.13
N GLU A 229 17.43 21.92 -13.96
CA GLU A 229 17.07 22.83 -15.05
C GLU A 229 18.29 23.63 -15.52
N TRP A 230 19.16 24.05 -14.59
CA TRP A 230 20.37 24.75 -14.95
C TRP A 230 21.34 23.85 -15.75
N MET A 231 21.54 22.60 -15.33
CA MET A 231 22.34 21.63 -16.11
C MET A 231 21.71 21.38 -17.48
N HIS A 232 20.39 21.16 -17.54
CA HIS A 232 19.66 20.99 -18.81
C HIS A 232 19.96 22.13 -19.81
N ARG A 233 20.01 23.38 -19.35
CA ARG A 233 20.22 24.56 -20.20
C ARG A 233 21.66 24.78 -20.63
N ASN A 234 22.61 24.31 -19.81
CA ASN A 234 24.04 24.64 -20.02
C ASN A 234 24.88 23.49 -20.59
N LEU A 235 24.37 22.26 -20.60
CA LEU A 235 25.05 21.12 -21.21
C LEU A 235 25.26 21.35 -22.70
N ALA A 236 26.53 21.28 -23.15
CA ALA A 236 26.92 21.59 -24.52
C ALA A 236 26.31 20.62 -25.55
N ARG A 237 26.04 19.37 -25.16
CA ARG A 237 25.50 18.29 -26.01
C ARG A 237 24.18 17.75 -25.47
N ARG A 238 23.27 18.62 -25.04
CA ARG A 238 22.03 18.23 -24.37
C ARG A 238 21.19 17.26 -25.18
N ASP A 239 21.14 17.38 -26.49
CA ASP A 239 20.42 16.51 -27.42
C ASP A 239 21.01 15.09 -27.53
N SER A 240 22.26 14.95 -27.13
CA SER A 240 23.05 13.73 -27.14
C SER A 240 23.15 13.07 -25.75
N ILE A 241 22.41 13.61 -24.76
CA ILE A 241 22.43 13.17 -23.37
C ILE A 241 21.02 12.79 -22.94
N VAL A 242 20.88 11.61 -22.33
CA VAL A 242 19.75 11.25 -21.48
C VAL A 242 20.08 11.76 -20.07
N LEU A 243 19.36 12.78 -19.61
CA LEU A 243 19.59 13.38 -18.30
C LEU A 243 18.83 12.56 -17.25
N SER A 244 19.58 11.85 -16.42
CA SER A 244 19.06 10.98 -15.36
C SER A 244 19.20 11.64 -14.00
N VAL A 245 18.31 11.26 -13.07
CA VAL A 245 18.33 11.67 -11.67
C VAL A 245 18.21 10.45 -10.76
N HIS A 246 18.97 10.50 -9.64
CA HIS A 246 19.01 9.44 -8.64
C HIS A 246 18.96 10.07 -7.24
N PRO A 247 17.77 10.43 -6.75
CA PRO A 247 17.64 11.02 -5.43
C PRO A 247 17.56 9.97 -4.33
N HIS A 248 18.37 10.14 -3.27
CA HIS A 248 18.19 9.47 -1.99
C HIS A 248 17.15 10.21 -1.13
N ASN A 249 16.71 9.57 -0.04
CA ASN A 249 15.58 10.00 0.76
C ASN A 249 15.95 10.45 2.19
N ASP A 250 17.16 11.01 2.38
CA ASP A 250 17.68 11.39 3.71
C ASP A 250 16.80 12.41 4.45
N ARG A 251 16.05 13.22 3.73
CA ARG A 251 15.12 14.23 4.25
C ARG A 251 13.66 13.82 4.17
N GLY A 252 13.35 12.65 3.56
CA GLY A 252 11.99 12.19 3.32
C GLY A 252 11.31 12.91 2.14
N THR A 253 12.06 13.55 1.23
CA THR A 253 11.49 14.33 0.13
C THR A 253 11.95 13.87 -1.26
N ALA A 254 12.54 12.68 -1.38
CA ALA A 254 13.06 12.15 -2.64
C ALA A 254 11.98 12.06 -3.74
N GLY A 255 10.74 11.68 -3.40
CA GLY A 255 9.63 11.66 -4.36
C GLY A 255 9.39 13.04 -4.98
N ALA A 256 9.26 14.07 -4.15
CA ALA A 256 9.11 15.45 -4.63
C ALA A 256 10.34 15.92 -5.44
N ALA A 257 11.55 15.54 -5.01
CA ALA A 257 12.78 15.88 -5.74
C ALA A 257 12.79 15.26 -7.14
N ALA A 258 12.37 14.00 -7.30
CA ALA A 258 12.28 13.32 -8.58
C ALA A 258 11.20 13.94 -9.49
N GLU A 259 9.99 14.17 -8.98
CA GLU A 259 8.90 14.80 -9.75
C GLU A 259 9.32 16.20 -10.25
N PHE A 260 9.89 17.03 -9.38
CA PHE A 260 10.35 18.35 -9.76
C PHE A 260 11.54 18.29 -10.74
N ALA A 261 12.41 17.29 -10.63
CA ALA A 261 13.49 17.10 -11.59
C ALA A 261 12.96 16.74 -12.99
N VAL A 262 11.90 15.93 -13.10
CA VAL A 262 11.24 15.65 -14.39
C VAL A 262 10.60 16.93 -14.96
N MET A 263 9.94 17.73 -14.12
CA MET A 263 9.45 19.05 -14.52
C MET A 263 10.60 19.96 -14.97
N ALA A 264 11.79 19.80 -14.40
CA ALA A 264 13.03 20.50 -14.73
C ALA A 264 13.81 19.88 -15.91
N CYS A 265 13.18 18.99 -16.69
CA CYS A 265 13.71 18.32 -17.88
C CYS A 265 14.68 17.17 -17.65
N ALA A 266 14.61 16.47 -16.53
CA ALA A 266 15.17 15.13 -16.43
C ALA A 266 14.36 14.18 -17.34
N ASP A 267 15.08 13.30 -18.05
CA ASP A 267 14.50 12.34 -18.98
C ASP A 267 14.28 10.98 -18.31
N ARG A 268 15.06 10.67 -17.26
CA ARG A 268 15.12 9.35 -16.63
C ARG A 268 15.18 9.48 -15.10
N ILE A 269 14.59 8.52 -14.40
CA ILE A 269 14.68 8.38 -12.93
C ILE A 269 15.25 7.01 -12.59
N GLU A 270 16.21 7.00 -11.67
CA GLU A 270 16.78 5.83 -11.02
C GLU A 270 16.27 5.73 -9.60
N GLY A 271 15.84 4.53 -9.19
CA GLY A 271 15.36 4.29 -7.84
C GLY A 271 15.11 2.83 -7.56
N CYS A 272 14.44 2.55 -6.44
CA CYS A 272 14.12 1.20 -6.03
C CYS A 272 12.62 1.05 -5.76
N LEU A 273 12.10 -0.16 -5.90
CA LEU A 273 10.76 -0.50 -5.45
C LEU A 273 10.67 -0.28 -3.93
N PHE A 274 9.60 0.38 -3.50
CA PHE A 274 9.33 0.72 -2.10
C PHE A 274 10.43 1.54 -1.40
N GLY A 275 11.31 2.16 -2.18
CA GLY A 275 12.30 3.09 -1.66
C GLY A 275 13.46 2.44 -0.89
N ASN A 276 13.76 1.16 -1.12
CA ASN A 276 14.90 0.49 -0.48
C ASN A 276 16.23 1.10 -0.94
N GLY A 277 17.26 1.11 -0.08
CA GLY A 277 18.60 1.58 -0.42
C GLY A 277 19.38 2.12 0.76
N GLU A 278 20.53 2.71 0.47
CA GLU A 278 21.47 3.26 1.44
C GLU A 278 20.81 4.26 2.41
N ARG A 279 21.17 4.19 3.68
CA ARG A 279 20.70 5.04 4.80
C ARG A 279 19.17 5.01 4.95
N THR A 280 18.47 5.99 4.37
CA THR A 280 16.99 6.11 4.40
C THR A 280 16.34 5.60 3.11
N GLY A 281 17.14 5.12 2.17
CA GLY A 281 16.69 4.55 0.91
C GLY A 281 16.82 5.48 -0.29
N ASN A 282 16.50 4.94 -1.45
CA ASN A 282 16.36 5.63 -2.72
C ASN A 282 14.97 6.22 -2.90
N VAL A 283 14.78 6.99 -3.96
CA VAL A 283 13.43 7.37 -4.37
C VAL A 283 12.60 6.11 -4.68
N ASP A 284 11.36 6.11 -4.23
CA ASP A 284 10.44 5.00 -4.40
C ASP A 284 9.76 5.05 -5.76
N LEU A 285 10.09 4.08 -6.62
CA LEU A 285 9.55 3.98 -7.98
C LEU A 285 8.07 3.59 -8.00
N VAL A 286 7.59 2.83 -7.00
CA VAL A 286 6.15 2.49 -6.88
C VAL A 286 5.34 3.76 -6.64
N THR A 287 5.74 4.56 -5.65
CA THR A 287 5.06 5.82 -5.34
C THR A 287 5.08 6.77 -6.53
N LEU A 288 6.22 6.96 -7.20
CA LEU A 288 6.31 7.87 -8.35
C LEU A 288 5.44 7.43 -9.53
N ALA A 289 5.49 6.14 -9.88
CA ALA A 289 4.69 5.62 -10.98
C ALA A 289 3.18 5.76 -10.72
N LEU A 290 2.73 5.47 -9.49
CA LEU A 290 1.32 5.59 -9.12
C LEU A 290 0.88 7.05 -8.91
N ASN A 291 1.79 7.96 -8.54
CA ASN A 291 1.53 9.40 -8.58
C ASN A 291 1.20 9.88 -10.00
N LEU A 292 1.94 9.41 -11.01
CA LEU A 292 1.63 9.70 -12.42
C LEU A 292 0.30 9.08 -12.85
N TYR A 293 0.07 7.82 -12.48
CA TYR A 293 -1.15 7.09 -12.80
C TYR A 293 -2.40 7.82 -12.29
N THR A 294 -2.38 8.29 -11.04
CA THR A 294 -3.49 9.04 -10.43
C THR A 294 -3.69 10.45 -11.02
N GLN A 295 -2.78 10.92 -11.86
CA GLN A 295 -2.90 12.13 -12.66
C GLN A 295 -3.30 11.87 -14.12
N GLY A 296 -3.65 10.63 -14.46
CA GLY A 296 -4.04 10.23 -15.80
C GLY A 296 -2.87 9.98 -16.76
N ILE A 297 -1.67 9.76 -16.24
CA ILE A 297 -0.47 9.46 -17.04
C ILE A 297 -0.07 8.00 -16.78
N HIS A 298 -0.27 7.14 -17.76
CA HIS A 298 0.14 5.74 -17.64
C HIS A 298 1.67 5.64 -17.49
N PRO A 299 2.19 5.06 -16.40
CA PRO A 299 3.63 5.04 -16.15
C PRO A 299 4.43 4.11 -17.07
N GLY A 300 3.77 3.22 -17.82
CA GLY A 300 4.44 2.18 -18.61
C GLY A 300 4.94 1.01 -17.76
N LEU A 301 4.61 0.99 -16.47
CA LEU A 301 4.89 -0.08 -15.52
C LEU A 301 3.57 -0.66 -15.03
N ASP A 302 3.55 -1.97 -14.76
CA ASP A 302 2.38 -2.71 -14.30
C ASP A 302 2.44 -3.00 -12.81
N PHE A 303 1.57 -2.36 -12.04
CA PHE A 303 1.37 -2.56 -10.60
C PHE A 303 -0.01 -3.17 -10.28
N SER A 304 -0.66 -3.80 -11.26
CA SER A 304 -2.00 -4.39 -11.09
C SER A 304 -2.07 -5.55 -10.09
N ASP A 305 -0.93 -6.08 -9.64
CA ASP A 305 -0.82 -7.02 -8.53
C ASP A 305 0.23 -6.52 -7.53
N ILE A 306 -0.10 -5.43 -6.85
CA ILE A 306 0.82 -4.75 -5.93
C ILE A 306 1.25 -5.65 -4.76
N ASP A 307 0.38 -6.56 -4.33
CA ASP A 307 0.68 -7.45 -3.21
C ASP A 307 1.69 -8.53 -3.58
N GLU A 308 1.67 -9.07 -4.81
CA GLU A 308 2.70 -9.99 -5.29
C GLU A 308 4.05 -9.28 -5.43
N ILE A 309 4.06 -8.06 -5.98
CA ILE A 309 5.27 -7.24 -6.10
C ILE A 309 5.85 -6.95 -4.72
N ARG A 310 5.02 -6.56 -3.76
CA ARG A 310 5.43 -6.33 -2.37
C ARG A 310 6.02 -7.57 -1.74
N ARG A 311 5.33 -8.71 -1.81
CA ARG A 311 5.83 -10.00 -1.27
C ARG A 311 7.17 -10.41 -1.89
N CYS A 312 7.33 -10.20 -3.19
CA CYS A 312 8.60 -10.47 -3.87
C CYS A 312 9.72 -9.58 -3.33
N ALA A 313 9.48 -8.27 -3.21
CA ALA A 313 10.46 -7.32 -2.68
C ALA A 313 10.81 -7.62 -1.21
N GLU A 314 9.82 -7.88 -0.35
CA GLU A 314 10.03 -8.26 1.05
C GLU A 314 10.84 -9.55 1.19
N TYR A 315 10.54 -10.55 0.37
CA TYR A 315 11.30 -11.81 0.34
C TYR A 315 12.75 -11.59 -0.12
N CYS A 316 12.98 -10.80 -1.15
CA CYS A 316 14.32 -10.58 -1.70
C CYS A 316 15.16 -9.68 -0.79
N ASN A 317 14.59 -8.62 -0.25
CA ASN A 317 15.25 -7.65 0.61
C ASN A 317 15.36 -8.13 2.07
N GLN A 318 14.54 -9.09 2.51
CA GLN A 318 14.39 -9.48 3.91
C GLN A 318 14.03 -8.29 4.82
N LEU A 319 13.30 -7.33 4.29
CA LEU A 319 12.81 -6.15 4.98
C LEU A 319 11.31 -5.97 4.66
N PRO A 320 10.47 -5.69 5.67
CA PRO A 320 9.05 -5.45 5.44
C PRO A 320 8.81 -4.08 4.81
N VAL A 321 7.83 -3.99 3.93
CA VAL A 321 7.29 -2.71 3.47
C VAL A 321 6.42 -2.12 4.57
N HIS A 322 6.56 -0.82 4.81
CA HIS A 322 5.85 -0.16 5.90
C HIS A 322 4.33 -0.24 5.69
N PRO A 323 3.51 -0.58 6.74
CA PRO A 323 2.05 -0.72 6.59
C PRO A 323 1.33 0.55 6.09
N ARG A 324 1.96 1.71 6.18
CA ARG A 324 1.46 3.00 5.63
C ARG A 324 2.27 3.47 4.43
N HIS A 325 2.94 2.56 3.73
CA HIS A 325 3.62 2.89 2.47
C HIS A 325 2.58 3.36 1.44
N PRO A 326 2.83 4.48 0.74
CA PRO A 326 1.88 4.98 -0.27
C PRO A 326 1.45 3.88 -1.25
N TYR A 327 0.15 3.77 -1.48
CA TYR A 327 -0.51 2.78 -2.37
C TYR A 327 -0.33 1.31 -2.00
N ALA A 328 0.78 0.89 -1.40
CA ALA A 328 1.14 -0.52 -1.21
C ALA A 328 0.95 -1.04 0.23
N GLY A 329 0.93 -0.18 1.23
CA GLY A 329 0.81 -0.57 2.63
C GLY A 329 -0.55 -1.17 2.97
N ASP A 330 -0.61 -2.04 3.98
CA ASP A 330 -1.86 -2.71 4.38
C ASP A 330 -2.93 -1.74 4.93
N LEU A 331 -2.51 -0.56 5.42
CA LEU A 331 -3.40 0.41 6.05
C LEU A 331 -3.79 1.59 5.14
N VAL A 332 -3.30 1.64 3.89
CA VAL A 332 -3.49 2.84 3.04
C VAL A 332 -4.88 2.93 2.45
N PHE A 333 -5.60 1.82 2.32
CA PHE A 333 -6.98 1.77 1.89
C PHE A 333 -7.96 1.56 3.05
N THR A 334 -7.53 1.87 4.28
CA THR A 334 -8.29 1.64 5.49
C THR A 334 -8.91 2.93 6.00
N ALA A 335 -10.20 2.90 6.30
CA ALA A 335 -10.90 3.99 6.96
C ALA A 335 -11.45 3.52 8.32
N PHE A 336 -11.03 4.17 9.40
CA PHE A 336 -11.46 3.85 10.78
C PHE A 336 -12.56 4.79 11.28
N SER A 337 -12.64 6.02 10.77
CA SER A 337 -13.70 6.97 11.10
C SER A 337 -15.02 6.60 10.44
N GLY A 338 -16.11 6.53 11.20
CA GLY A 338 -17.42 6.18 10.67
C GLY A 338 -17.95 7.14 9.60
N SER A 339 -17.58 8.43 9.67
CA SER A 339 -17.94 9.40 8.62
C SER A 339 -17.19 9.16 7.32
N HIS A 340 -15.91 8.72 7.40
CA HIS A 340 -15.13 8.36 6.22
C HIS A 340 -15.67 7.09 5.57
N GLN A 341 -15.98 6.07 6.38
CA GLN A 341 -16.59 4.81 5.91
C GLN A 341 -17.92 5.04 5.19
N ASP A 342 -18.81 5.89 5.75
CA ASP A 342 -20.07 6.25 5.12
C ASP A 342 -19.86 6.98 3.78
N ALA A 343 -18.89 7.90 3.73
CA ALA A 343 -18.57 8.62 2.50
C ALA A 343 -17.98 7.69 1.41
N ILE A 344 -17.10 6.76 1.78
CA ILE A 344 -16.54 5.76 0.87
C ILE A 344 -17.65 4.85 0.32
N LYS A 345 -18.53 4.33 1.20
CA LYS A 345 -19.71 3.53 0.80
C LYS A 345 -20.55 4.25 -0.25
N LYS A 346 -20.87 5.52 0.01
CA LYS A 346 -21.66 6.35 -0.93
C LYS A 346 -20.90 6.61 -2.23
N GLY A 347 -19.58 6.83 -2.15
CA GLY A 347 -18.71 7.00 -3.32
C GLY A 347 -18.76 5.78 -4.23
N PHE A 348 -18.50 4.58 -3.71
CA PHE A 348 -18.58 3.34 -4.48
C PHE A 348 -19.96 3.09 -5.07
N ALA A 349 -21.04 3.39 -4.34
CA ALA A 349 -22.40 3.21 -4.84
C ALA A 349 -22.75 4.12 -6.05
N GLN A 350 -22.02 5.23 -6.25
CA GLN A 350 -22.21 6.16 -7.35
C GLN A 350 -21.15 6.05 -8.44
N GLN A 351 -19.98 5.45 -8.15
CA GLN A 351 -18.90 5.28 -9.11
C GLN A 351 -19.34 4.36 -10.25
N LYS A 352 -19.21 4.84 -11.48
CA LYS A 352 -19.45 4.02 -12.68
C LYS A 352 -18.11 3.48 -13.21
N PRO A 353 -18.09 2.29 -13.85
CA PRO A 353 -16.84 1.66 -14.31
C PRO A 353 -15.96 2.54 -15.20
N ASP A 354 -16.56 3.36 -16.06
CA ASP A 354 -15.83 4.20 -17.03
C ASP A 354 -15.79 5.70 -16.65
N ALA A 355 -16.21 6.05 -15.43
CA ALA A 355 -16.20 7.43 -14.98
C ALA A 355 -14.84 7.80 -14.35
N VAL A 356 -14.54 9.10 -14.33
CA VAL A 356 -13.43 9.64 -13.54
C VAL A 356 -13.59 9.19 -12.09
N TRP A 357 -12.48 8.79 -11.47
CA TRP A 357 -12.48 8.35 -10.09
C TRP A 357 -12.77 9.50 -9.12
N GLU A 358 -13.84 9.37 -8.33
CA GLU A 358 -14.30 10.41 -7.39
C GLU A 358 -14.69 9.83 -6.02
N VAL A 359 -14.24 8.61 -5.69
CA VAL A 359 -14.55 8.02 -4.38
C VAL A 359 -13.81 8.79 -3.28
N PRO A 360 -14.56 9.38 -2.30
CA PRO A 360 -13.95 10.17 -1.24
C PRO A 360 -12.88 9.39 -0.46
N TYR A 361 -11.81 10.08 -0.04
CA TYR A 361 -10.68 9.55 0.75
C TYR A 361 -9.83 8.47 0.08
N LEU A 362 -10.14 8.04 -1.13
CA LEU A 362 -9.35 7.06 -1.88
C LEU A 362 -8.71 7.74 -3.10
N PRO A 363 -7.39 7.96 -3.09
CA PRO A 363 -6.70 8.65 -4.20
C PRO A 363 -6.59 7.80 -5.47
N ILE A 364 -6.81 6.50 -5.37
CA ILE A 364 -6.77 5.52 -6.46
C ILE A 364 -7.84 4.45 -6.23
N ASP A 365 -8.33 3.83 -7.31
CA ASP A 365 -9.17 2.63 -7.20
C ASP A 365 -8.30 1.45 -6.72
N PRO A 366 -8.62 0.83 -5.57
CA PRO A 366 -7.90 -0.36 -5.11
C PRO A 366 -7.90 -1.51 -6.14
N ALA A 367 -8.94 -1.61 -6.97
CA ALA A 367 -9.05 -2.64 -8.00
C ALA A 367 -7.94 -2.53 -9.08
N ASP A 368 -7.46 -1.32 -9.36
CA ASP A 368 -6.34 -1.08 -10.29
C ASP A 368 -5.02 -1.67 -9.79
N LEU A 369 -4.94 -1.95 -8.50
CA LEU A 369 -3.77 -2.53 -7.83
C LEU A 369 -3.95 -4.02 -7.47
N GLY A 370 -5.03 -4.65 -7.97
CA GLY A 370 -5.37 -6.04 -7.66
C GLY A 370 -5.92 -6.24 -6.25
N ARG A 371 -6.35 -5.16 -5.58
CA ARG A 371 -6.98 -5.21 -4.25
C ARG A 371 -8.48 -5.05 -4.34
N SER A 372 -9.20 -5.73 -3.46
CA SER A 372 -10.63 -5.49 -3.29
C SER A 372 -10.87 -4.32 -2.35
N TYR A 373 -12.00 -3.63 -2.54
CA TYR A 373 -12.40 -2.57 -1.61
C TYR A 373 -12.91 -3.13 -0.26
N ASP A 374 -13.14 -4.41 -0.12
CA ASP A 374 -13.47 -5.06 1.15
C ASP A 374 -12.35 -4.86 2.19
N ALA A 375 -11.09 -4.75 1.72
CA ALA A 375 -9.96 -4.35 2.56
C ALA A 375 -9.95 -2.86 2.92
N VAL A 376 -10.81 -2.03 2.31
CA VAL A 376 -10.85 -0.58 2.53
C VAL A 376 -11.58 -0.22 3.82
N ILE A 377 -12.61 -1.00 4.19
CA ILE A 377 -13.38 -0.77 5.41
C ILE A 377 -12.97 -1.78 6.47
N ARG A 378 -12.26 -1.31 7.48
CA ARG A 378 -11.82 -2.10 8.63
C ARG A 378 -12.41 -1.53 9.91
N VAL A 379 -12.54 -2.39 10.92
CA VAL A 379 -13.19 -2.05 12.19
C VAL A 379 -12.17 -2.14 13.34
N ASN A 380 -12.06 -1.07 14.11
CA ASN A 380 -11.31 -1.03 15.37
C ASN A 380 -12.07 -0.20 16.41
N SER A 381 -11.47 0.07 17.58
CA SER A 381 -12.09 0.85 18.65
C SER A 381 -12.50 2.28 18.25
N GLN A 382 -11.95 2.82 17.16
CA GLN A 382 -12.31 4.14 16.62
C GLN A 382 -13.36 4.06 15.51
N SER A 383 -13.77 2.86 15.11
CA SER A 383 -14.73 2.66 14.03
C SER A 383 -16.14 2.92 14.52
N GLY A 384 -16.85 3.77 13.81
CA GLY A 384 -18.26 4.01 14.09
C GLY A 384 -19.16 2.87 13.58
N LYS A 385 -20.45 2.95 13.99
CA LYS A 385 -21.50 2.00 13.62
C LYS A 385 -21.66 1.74 12.11
N GLY A 386 -21.25 2.68 11.25
CA GLY A 386 -21.39 2.58 9.79
C GLY A 386 -20.55 1.46 9.18
N GLY A 387 -19.30 1.28 9.63
CA GLY A 387 -18.42 0.23 9.11
C GLY A 387 -18.87 -1.18 9.50
N VAL A 388 -19.27 -1.35 10.75
CA VAL A 388 -19.80 -2.63 11.26
C VAL A 388 -21.04 -3.07 10.50
N SER A 389 -22.00 -2.15 10.31
CA SER A 389 -23.24 -2.43 9.59
C SER A 389 -23.03 -2.74 8.13
N TYR A 390 -22.07 -2.05 7.48
CA TYR A 390 -21.72 -2.31 6.09
C TYR A 390 -21.19 -3.74 5.89
N LEU A 391 -20.28 -4.21 6.75
CA LEU A 391 -19.72 -5.55 6.64
C LEU A 391 -20.82 -6.64 6.79
N LEU A 392 -21.71 -6.49 7.77
CA LEU A 392 -22.82 -7.45 7.95
C LEU A 392 -23.82 -7.42 6.79
N GLU A 393 -24.13 -6.24 6.25
CA GLU A 393 -25.04 -6.08 5.11
C GLU A 393 -24.44 -6.69 3.84
N HIS A 394 -23.17 -6.35 3.54
CA HIS A 394 -22.54 -6.71 2.29
C HIS A 394 -22.17 -8.19 2.21
N GLU A 395 -21.59 -8.75 3.28
CA GLU A 395 -21.06 -10.12 3.25
C GLU A 395 -22.06 -11.18 3.75
N HIS A 396 -22.97 -10.80 4.64
CA HIS A 396 -23.93 -11.74 5.24
C HIS A 396 -25.38 -11.40 4.94
N GLY A 397 -25.65 -10.31 4.20
CA GLY A 397 -27.00 -9.89 3.84
C GLY A 397 -27.85 -9.42 5.02
N LEU A 398 -27.24 -9.04 6.16
CA LEU A 398 -27.92 -8.64 7.38
C LEU A 398 -28.09 -7.13 7.46
N VAL A 399 -29.28 -6.64 7.13
CA VAL A 399 -29.62 -5.20 7.15
C VAL A 399 -30.13 -4.82 8.53
N LEU A 400 -29.26 -4.35 9.41
CA LEU A 400 -29.60 -4.06 10.80
C LEU A 400 -30.44 -2.78 10.93
N PRO A 401 -31.53 -2.78 11.74
CA PRO A 401 -32.22 -1.56 12.15
C PRO A 401 -31.29 -0.59 12.86
N ARG A 402 -31.52 0.72 12.69
CA ARG A 402 -30.60 1.78 13.19
C ARG A 402 -30.28 1.67 14.69
N ARG A 403 -31.26 1.31 15.52
CA ARG A 403 -31.03 1.17 16.96
C ARG A 403 -30.20 -0.06 17.28
N LEU A 404 -30.39 -1.16 16.55
CA LEU A 404 -29.56 -2.36 16.66
C LEU A 404 -28.12 -2.08 16.21
N GLN A 405 -27.89 -1.28 15.15
CA GLN A 405 -26.55 -0.84 14.76
C GLN A 405 -25.80 -0.14 15.90
N ILE A 406 -26.53 0.68 16.68
CA ILE A 406 -25.96 1.37 17.85
C ILE A 406 -25.65 0.40 18.98
N GLU A 407 -26.53 -0.56 19.24
CA GLU A 407 -26.35 -1.58 20.28
C GLU A 407 -25.17 -2.49 19.93
N PHE A 408 -25.15 -3.01 18.71
CA PHE A 408 -24.10 -3.93 18.26
C PHE A 408 -22.71 -3.25 18.16
N SER A 409 -22.63 -2.00 17.75
CA SER A 409 -21.34 -1.29 17.75
C SER A 409 -20.71 -1.19 19.14
N ARG A 410 -21.50 -1.18 20.22
CA ARG A 410 -20.99 -1.25 21.60
C ARG A 410 -20.41 -2.63 21.94
N ALA A 411 -21.00 -3.71 21.40
CA ALA A 411 -20.47 -5.07 21.57
C ALA A 411 -19.12 -5.21 20.86
N ILE A 412 -19.00 -4.73 19.63
CA ILE A 412 -17.72 -4.68 18.90
C ILE A 412 -16.70 -3.85 19.67
N GLN A 413 -17.08 -2.67 20.15
CA GLN A 413 -16.16 -1.79 20.88
C GLN A 413 -15.61 -2.47 22.15
N ARG A 414 -16.43 -3.19 22.90
CA ARG A 414 -15.94 -3.97 24.06
C ARG A 414 -14.85 -4.96 23.65
N VAL A 415 -15.06 -5.74 22.59
CA VAL A 415 -14.09 -6.73 22.12
C VAL A 415 -12.80 -6.06 21.63
N THR A 416 -12.92 -4.97 20.89
CA THR A 416 -11.74 -4.24 20.37
C THR A 416 -10.96 -3.53 21.49
N ASP A 417 -11.63 -2.98 22.50
CA ASP A 417 -11.00 -2.35 23.65
C ASP A 417 -10.27 -3.38 24.53
N GLU A 418 -10.86 -4.57 24.71
CA GLU A 418 -10.26 -5.67 25.50
C GLU A 418 -9.07 -6.31 24.79
N THR A 419 -9.14 -6.47 23.47
CA THR A 419 -8.10 -7.17 22.69
C THR A 419 -7.04 -6.25 22.12
N GLY A 420 -7.36 -4.96 21.91
CA GLY A 420 -6.52 -3.99 21.21
C GLY A 420 -6.30 -4.32 19.74
N ARG A 421 -7.05 -5.29 19.18
CA ARG A 421 -6.89 -5.77 17.80
C ARG A 421 -7.95 -5.17 16.89
N GLU A 422 -7.61 -5.10 15.63
CA GLU A 422 -8.55 -4.89 14.55
C GLU A 422 -9.42 -6.14 14.38
N VAL A 423 -10.71 -5.97 14.05
CA VAL A 423 -11.62 -7.07 13.75
C VAL A 423 -11.87 -7.13 12.24
N THR A 424 -11.81 -8.33 11.70
CA THR A 424 -12.11 -8.63 10.29
C THR A 424 -13.63 -8.76 10.10
N ALA A 425 -14.08 -8.87 8.85
CA ALA A 425 -15.50 -9.13 8.55
C ALA A 425 -16.01 -10.43 9.21
N ASP A 426 -15.21 -11.50 9.16
CA ASP A 426 -15.52 -12.78 9.81
C ASP A 426 -15.59 -12.64 11.34
N ASP A 427 -14.72 -11.85 11.95
CA ASP A 427 -14.77 -11.56 13.38
C ASP A 427 -16.05 -10.80 13.73
N VAL A 428 -16.44 -9.80 12.93
CA VAL A 428 -17.68 -9.03 13.12
C VAL A 428 -18.89 -9.96 13.09
N TYR A 429 -18.97 -10.87 12.10
CA TYR A 429 -20.05 -11.84 12.03
C TYR A 429 -20.01 -12.84 13.20
N SER A 430 -18.83 -13.32 13.58
CA SER A 430 -18.67 -14.22 14.74
C SER A 430 -19.14 -13.55 16.04
N ILE A 431 -18.79 -12.28 16.26
CA ILE A 431 -19.26 -11.50 17.42
C ILE A 431 -20.79 -11.33 17.35
N PHE A 432 -21.32 -11.00 16.16
CA PHE A 432 -22.77 -10.87 15.97
C PHE A 432 -23.50 -12.18 16.24
N SER A 433 -22.99 -13.30 15.72
CA SER A 433 -23.56 -14.62 15.93
C SER A 433 -23.61 -14.99 17.42
N LYS A 434 -22.50 -14.82 18.11
CA LYS A 434 -22.41 -15.07 19.56
C LYS A 434 -23.33 -14.17 20.39
N GLU A 435 -23.39 -12.88 20.04
CA GLU A 435 -24.19 -11.91 20.78
C GLU A 435 -25.70 -12.14 20.59
N TYR A 436 -26.17 -12.54 19.37
CA TYR A 436 -27.58 -12.56 19.04
C TYR A 436 -28.10 -13.92 18.55
N LEU A 437 -27.36 -14.66 17.73
CA LEU A 437 -27.91 -15.86 17.07
C LEU A 437 -27.69 -17.15 17.87
N GLU A 438 -26.63 -17.23 18.65
CA GLU A 438 -26.28 -18.41 19.45
C GLU A 438 -26.85 -18.37 20.87
N GLN A 439 -27.85 -17.52 21.10
CA GLN A 439 -28.49 -17.35 22.42
C GLN A 439 -29.58 -18.39 22.64
N HIS A 440 -29.20 -19.64 22.94
CA HIS A 440 -30.09 -20.78 23.08
C HIS A 440 -30.30 -21.25 24.54
N SER A 441 -29.93 -20.46 25.53
CA SER A 441 -30.05 -20.77 26.94
C SER A 441 -30.49 -19.51 27.72
N PRO A 442 -31.38 -19.61 28.70
CA PRO A 442 -32.05 -20.85 29.18
C PRO A 442 -33.18 -21.36 28.29
N TRP A 443 -33.71 -20.54 27.36
CA TRP A 443 -34.83 -20.89 26.49
C TRP A 443 -34.36 -21.32 25.10
N LYS A 444 -34.94 -22.43 24.57
CA LYS A 444 -34.70 -22.90 23.21
C LYS A 444 -36.02 -23.40 22.60
N LEU A 445 -36.29 -22.98 21.36
CA LEU A 445 -37.42 -23.47 20.58
C LEU A 445 -37.12 -24.86 20.03
N ILE A 446 -38.01 -25.83 20.26
CA ILE A 446 -37.92 -27.19 19.69
C ILE A 446 -38.85 -27.33 18.49
N ARG A 447 -40.10 -26.97 18.65
CA ARG A 447 -41.12 -26.96 17.58
C ARG A 447 -42.29 -26.08 17.98
N HIS A 448 -43.07 -25.67 16.99
CA HIS A 448 -44.32 -24.94 17.24
C HIS A 448 -45.41 -25.34 16.25
N ARG A 449 -46.63 -25.04 16.62
CA ARG A 449 -47.82 -25.11 15.78
C ARG A 449 -48.66 -23.88 16.04
N ILE A 450 -49.09 -23.25 14.96
CA ILE A 450 -49.96 -22.07 15.00
C ILE A 450 -51.25 -22.44 14.31
N ASP A 451 -52.35 -22.15 14.97
CA ASP A 451 -53.69 -22.21 14.43
C ASP A 451 -54.29 -20.79 14.48
N GLY A 452 -54.78 -20.26 13.35
CA GLY A 452 -55.35 -18.93 13.30
C GLY A 452 -56.08 -18.61 12.01
N ASP A 453 -57.03 -17.69 12.10
CA ASP A 453 -57.76 -17.17 10.94
C ASP A 453 -57.35 -15.69 10.70
N PRO A 454 -56.47 -15.40 9.73
CA PRO A 454 -56.07 -14.04 9.43
C PRO A 454 -57.17 -13.12 8.92
N GLY A 455 -58.35 -13.69 8.58
CA GLY A 455 -59.52 -12.96 8.05
C GLY A 455 -60.58 -12.61 9.07
N ALA A 456 -60.39 -12.97 10.33
CA ALA A 456 -61.48 -12.92 11.33
C ALA A 456 -61.72 -11.56 12.03
N GLY A 457 -61.07 -10.47 11.64
CA GLY A 457 -61.27 -9.14 12.23
C GLY A 457 -60.39 -8.84 13.47
N GLU A 458 -60.71 -7.82 14.28
CA GLU A 458 -59.95 -7.47 15.48
C GLU A 458 -60.16 -8.45 16.62
N GLY A 459 -59.09 -8.97 17.26
CA GLY A 459 -59.13 -9.84 18.42
C GLY A 459 -58.06 -10.94 18.44
N GLU A 460 -58.08 -11.81 19.47
CA GLU A 460 -57.16 -12.94 19.66
C GLU A 460 -57.46 -14.10 18.71
N HIS A 461 -57.14 -13.97 17.46
CA HIS A 461 -57.45 -14.96 16.41
C HIS A 461 -56.34 -15.97 16.14
N PHE A 462 -55.14 -15.75 16.72
CA PHE A 462 -54.03 -16.70 16.63
C PHE A 462 -53.86 -17.43 17.96
N SER A 463 -53.73 -18.76 17.90
CA SER A 463 -53.34 -19.58 19.04
C SER A 463 -52.05 -20.32 18.69
N ILE A 464 -51.13 -20.39 19.63
CA ILE A 464 -49.88 -21.13 19.48
C ILE A 464 -49.77 -22.22 20.53
N GLU A 465 -49.27 -23.37 20.11
CA GLU A 465 -48.68 -24.39 20.97
C GLU A 465 -47.21 -24.52 20.59
N ALA A 466 -46.30 -24.24 21.52
CA ALA A 466 -44.88 -24.36 21.32
C ALA A 466 -44.26 -25.32 22.33
N GLU A 467 -43.41 -26.22 21.86
CA GLU A 467 -42.53 -27.03 22.69
C GLU A 467 -41.22 -26.28 22.83
N LEU A 468 -40.90 -25.88 24.06
CA LEU A 468 -39.69 -25.18 24.43
C LEU A 468 -38.86 -26.04 25.38
N GLU A 469 -37.55 -25.84 25.34
CA GLU A 469 -36.60 -26.32 26.35
C GLU A 469 -36.23 -25.14 27.27
N TYR A 470 -36.33 -25.34 28.58
CA TYR A 470 -35.90 -24.40 29.60
C TYR A 470 -34.92 -25.07 30.56
N ASN A 471 -33.66 -24.66 30.55
CA ASN A 471 -32.58 -25.28 31.34
C ASN A 471 -32.48 -26.82 31.16
N GLY A 472 -32.68 -27.32 29.94
CA GLY A 472 -32.64 -28.73 29.62
C GLY A 472 -33.97 -29.48 29.81
N GLU A 473 -34.99 -28.87 30.40
CA GLU A 473 -36.33 -29.46 30.58
C GLU A 473 -37.30 -29.03 29.49
N ARG A 474 -37.98 -29.96 28.86
CA ARG A 474 -38.99 -29.68 27.84
C ARG A 474 -40.32 -29.25 28.47
N ARG A 475 -40.93 -28.20 27.91
CA ARG A 475 -42.21 -27.64 28.33
C ARG A 475 -43.07 -27.30 27.11
N ILE A 476 -44.35 -27.58 27.21
CA ILE A 476 -45.34 -27.14 26.24
C ILE A 476 -45.99 -25.88 26.77
N VAL A 477 -45.88 -24.80 26.02
CA VAL A 477 -46.51 -23.52 26.35
C VAL A 477 -47.58 -23.20 25.31
N ARG A 478 -48.63 -22.49 25.75
CA ARG A 478 -49.77 -22.10 24.91
C ARG A 478 -50.10 -20.64 25.14
N GLY A 479 -50.42 -19.95 24.06
CA GLY A 479 -50.80 -18.54 24.12
C GLY A 479 -51.75 -18.16 23.00
N LYS A 480 -52.41 -17.02 23.16
CA LYS A 480 -53.28 -16.41 22.15
C LYS A 480 -52.91 -14.96 21.95
N GLY A 481 -53.16 -14.44 20.75
CA GLY A 481 -52.88 -13.05 20.42
C GLY A 481 -53.43 -12.65 19.06
N ASP A 482 -53.25 -11.39 18.71
CA ASP A 482 -53.70 -10.80 17.44
C ASP A 482 -52.84 -11.22 16.25
N GLY A 483 -51.65 -11.81 16.50
CA GLY A 483 -50.71 -12.33 15.51
C GLY A 483 -49.80 -13.39 16.12
N ALA A 484 -48.94 -14.00 15.28
CA ALA A 484 -48.06 -15.09 15.69
C ALA A 484 -47.07 -14.64 16.81
N ILE A 485 -46.47 -13.47 16.70
CA ILE A 485 -45.53 -12.95 17.70
C ILE A 485 -46.23 -12.64 19.02
N SER A 486 -47.42 -11.99 19.01
CA SER A 486 -48.14 -11.67 20.22
C SER A 486 -48.66 -12.94 20.92
N ALA A 487 -49.11 -13.94 20.17
CA ALA A 487 -49.49 -15.24 20.72
C ALA A 487 -48.31 -15.97 21.37
N PHE A 488 -47.12 -15.91 20.75
CA PHE A 488 -45.90 -16.50 21.30
C PHE A 488 -45.41 -15.78 22.57
N VAL A 489 -45.45 -14.46 22.57
CA VAL A 489 -45.12 -13.66 23.76
C VAL A 489 -46.05 -13.98 24.92
N ALA A 490 -47.36 -14.09 24.67
CA ALA A 490 -48.32 -14.49 25.69
C ALA A 490 -48.07 -15.91 26.21
N ALA A 491 -47.59 -16.84 25.35
CA ALA A 491 -47.30 -18.23 25.75
C ALA A 491 -46.07 -18.33 26.68
N LEU A 492 -45.16 -17.39 26.65
CA LEU A 492 -43.93 -17.41 27.48
C LEU A 492 -44.22 -17.07 28.96
N ASP A 493 -45.33 -16.42 29.26
CA ASP A 493 -45.71 -15.96 30.62
C ASP A 493 -44.58 -15.15 31.32
N ILE A 494 -43.90 -14.33 30.53
CA ILE A 494 -42.83 -13.45 30.97
C ILE A 494 -43.32 -12.00 30.78
N PRO A 495 -42.97 -11.04 31.68
CA PRO A 495 -43.37 -9.64 31.52
C PRO A 495 -42.56 -9.00 30.35
N LEU A 496 -42.87 -9.43 29.13
CA LEU A 496 -42.21 -9.05 27.88
C LEU A 496 -43.10 -8.11 27.08
N ARG A 497 -42.53 -7.01 26.63
CA ARG A 497 -43.18 -6.07 25.72
C ARG A 497 -42.35 -5.90 24.47
N VAL A 498 -42.89 -6.24 23.30
CA VAL A 498 -42.34 -5.92 21.99
C VAL A 498 -42.55 -4.44 21.71
N MET A 499 -41.48 -3.72 21.37
CA MET A 499 -41.49 -2.28 21.12
C MET A 499 -41.49 -1.98 19.62
N ASP A 500 -40.75 -2.78 18.84
CA ASP A 500 -40.65 -2.67 17.40
C ASP A 500 -40.11 -3.98 16.81
N TYR A 501 -40.39 -4.26 15.54
CA TYR A 501 -39.76 -5.37 14.86
C TYR A 501 -39.52 -5.06 13.38
N HIS A 502 -38.48 -5.66 12.81
CA HIS A 502 -38.11 -5.57 11.42
C HIS A 502 -37.77 -6.96 10.89
N GLU A 503 -38.08 -7.18 9.62
CA GLU A 503 -37.75 -8.42 8.94
C GLU A 503 -37.35 -8.17 7.49
N HIS A 504 -36.50 -9.01 6.95
CA HIS A 504 -36.17 -9.01 5.53
C HIS A 504 -35.63 -10.37 5.08
N ALA A 505 -35.63 -10.58 3.76
CA ALA A 505 -35.10 -11.80 3.16
C ALA A 505 -33.56 -11.72 3.02
N ILE A 506 -32.86 -12.81 3.31
CA ILE A 506 -31.42 -13.00 3.07
C ILE A 506 -31.26 -13.97 1.90
N GLY A 507 -30.58 -13.53 0.82
CA GLY A 507 -30.37 -14.31 -0.38
C GLY A 507 -31.50 -14.18 -1.40
N THR A 508 -31.44 -14.97 -2.47
CA THR A 508 -32.41 -14.95 -3.59
C THR A 508 -32.82 -16.38 -3.95
N GLY A 509 -34.03 -16.54 -4.48
CA GLY A 509 -34.56 -17.84 -4.92
C GLY A 509 -35.18 -18.68 -3.81
N THR A 510 -35.17 -20.00 -3.99
CA THR A 510 -35.85 -20.96 -3.09
C THR A 510 -35.13 -21.24 -1.78
N ASP A 511 -33.85 -20.89 -1.68
CA ASP A 511 -33.00 -21.06 -0.50
C ASP A 511 -32.93 -19.79 0.38
N THR A 512 -33.80 -18.82 0.11
CA THR A 512 -33.91 -17.57 0.88
C THR A 512 -34.23 -17.89 2.36
N ARG A 513 -33.54 -17.19 3.27
CA ARG A 513 -33.83 -17.18 4.70
C ARG A 513 -34.46 -15.85 5.10
N ALA A 514 -35.18 -15.83 6.20
CA ALA A 514 -35.66 -14.60 6.82
C ALA A 514 -34.78 -14.22 8.00
N ALA A 515 -34.41 -12.94 8.09
CA ALA A 515 -33.83 -12.33 9.28
C ALA A 515 -34.93 -11.52 9.99
N CYS A 516 -35.09 -11.73 11.27
CA CYS A 516 -36.03 -10.99 12.11
C CYS A 516 -35.28 -10.33 13.27
N TYR A 517 -35.59 -9.06 13.53
CA TYR A 517 -35.02 -8.23 14.60
C TYR A 517 -36.18 -7.74 15.47
N VAL A 518 -36.16 -8.08 16.75
CA VAL A 518 -37.22 -7.67 17.68
C VAL A 518 -36.63 -6.77 18.76
N GLU A 519 -37.07 -5.52 18.79
CA GLU A 519 -36.80 -4.62 19.90
C GLU A 519 -37.77 -4.88 21.02
N MET A 520 -37.30 -5.19 22.22
CA MET A 520 -38.15 -5.60 23.33
C MET A 520 -37.66 -5.06 24.68
N ARG A 521 -38.58 -5.10 25.64
CA ARG A 521 -38.32 -4.82 27.05
C ARG A 521 -38.83 -5.98 27.90
N VAL A 522 -38.02 -6.47 28.82
CA VAL A 522 -38.38 -7.51 29.79
C VAL A 522 -38.48 -6.85 31.17
N GLY A 523 -39.68 -6.83 31.75
CA GLY A 523 -39.95 -6.12 33.01
C GLY A 523 -39.63 -4.63 32.93
N ASP A 524 -38.93 -4.13 33.94
CA ASP A 524 -38.46 -2.73 34.02
C ASP A 524 -37.05 -2.52 33.44
N SER A 525 -36.50 -3.49 32.71
CA SER A 525 -35.16 -3.40 32.13
C SER A 525 -35.07 -2.39 30.96
N PRO A 526 -33.86 -1.93 30.61
CA PRO A 526 -33.67 -1.20 29.36
C PRO A 526 -34.12 -2.04 28.15
N THR A 527 -34.53 -1.34 27.08
CA THR A 527 -34.85 -1.98 25.79
C THR A 527 -33.59 -2.63 25.20
N GLY A 528 -33.72 -3.81 24.62
CA GLY A 528 -32.66 -4.52 23.91
C GLY A 528 -33.22 -5.26 22.70
N PHE A 529 -32.32 -5.79 21.87
CA PHE A 529 -32.67 -6.52 20.66
C PHE A 529 -32.45 -8.02 20.82
N GLY A 530 -33.36 -8.79 20.20
CA GLY A 530 -33.13 -10.18 19.84
C GLY A 530 -33.13 -10.33 18.32
N VAL A 531 -32.38 -11.29 17.83
CA VAL A 531 -32.25 -11.58 16.38
C VAL A 531 -32.48 -13.06 16.15
N GLY A 532 -33.25 -13.38 15.09
CA GLY A 532 -33.46 -14.74 14.64
C GLY A 532 -33.31 -14.83 13.12
N VAL A 533 -32.74 -15.94 12.65
CA VAL A 533 -32.60 -16.25 11.22
C VAL A 533 -33.10 -17.68 11.00
N ASP A 534 -34.05 -17.84 10.11
CA ASP A 534 -34.62 -19.15 9.75
C ASP A 534 -35.13 -19.14 8.29
N ARG A 535 -35.44 -20.32 7.73
CA ARG A 535 -36.12 -20.43 6.43
C ARG A 535 -37.56 -19.98 6.51
N ASP A 536 -38.19 -20.21 7.65
CA ASP A 536 -39.56 -19.78 7.95
C ASP A 536 -39.52 -18.47 8.74
N ILE A 537 -40.23 -17.45 8.25
CA ILE A 537 -40.25 -16.10 8.82
C ILE A 537 -40.84 -16.09 10.24
N VAL A 538 -41.81 -16.93 10.51
CA VAL A 538 -42.44 -17.01 11.83
C VAL A 538 -41.48 -17.67 12.84
N THR A 539 -40.81 -18.72 12.42
CA THR A 539 -39.75 -19.36 13.22
C THR A 539 -38.60 -18.39 13.49
N ALA A 540 -38.17 -17.60 12.50
CA ALA A 540 -37.16 -16.55 12.68
C ALA A 540 -37.62 -15.53 13.74
N SER A 541 -38.88 -15.12 13.72
CA SER A 541 -39.46 -14.20 14.71
C SER A 541 -39.46 -14.78 16.14
N PHE A 542 -39.74 -16.05 16.29
CA PHE A 542 -39.71 -16.72 17.62
C PHE A 542 -38.27 -16.87 18.12
N HIS A 543 -37.33 -17.20 17.23
CA HIS A 543 -35.90 -17.18 17.58
C HIS A 543 -35.45 -15.80 18.02
N ALA A 544 -35.91 -14.74 17.36
CA ALA A 544 -35.58 -13.37 17.74
C ALA A 544 -36.14 -13.03 19.15
N VAL A 545 -37.38 -13.41 19.45
CA VAL A 545 -37.94 -13.20 20.78
C VAL A 545 -37.14 -13.94 21.86
N LEU A 546 -36.87 -15.24 21.65
CA LEU A 546 -36.08 -16.01 22.62
C LEU A 546 -34.66 -15.52 22.77
N SER A 547 -33.99 -15.11 21.68
CA SER A 547 -32.69 -14.49 21.71
C SER A 547 -32.65 -13.27 22.65
N GLY A 548 -33.62 -12.37 22.50
CA GLY A 548 -33.69 -11.17 23.35
C GLY A 548 -33.97 -11.49 24.83
N VAL A 549 -34.85 -12.45 25.10
CA VAL A 549 -35.14 -12.92 26.48
C VAL A 549 -33.90 -13.56 27.10
N ASN A 550 -33.20 -14.45 26.38
CA ASN A 550 -32.02 -15.14 26.88
C ASN A 550 -30.87 -14.16 27.16
N ARG A 551 -30.64 -13.20 26.28
CA ARG A 551 -29.63 -12.13 26.47
C ARG A 551 -29.97 -11.30 27.73
N HIS A 552 -31.22 -10.98 27.94
CA HIS A 552 -31.65 -10.24 29.12
C HIS A 552 -31.36 -11.03 30.41
N LEU A 553 -31.72 -12.31 30.44
CA LEU A 553 -31.50 -13.18 31.62
C LEU A 553 -30.02 -13.38 31.89
N ALA A 554 -29.19 -13.53 30.85
CA ALA A 554 -27.73 -13.62 30.97
C ALA A 554 -27.13 -12.35 31.57
N ALA A 555 -27.57 -11.16 31.12
CA ALA A 555 -27.11 -9.88 31.64
C ALA A 555 -27.48 -9.65 33.12
N GLN A 556 -28.69 -10.10 33.51
CA GLN A 556 -29.10 -10.07 34.93
C GLN A 556 -28.24 -10.97 35.81
N ALA A 557 -27.94 -12.19 35.34
CA ALA A 557 -27.10 -13.14 36.07
C ALA A 557 -25.68 -12.63 36.24
N GLU A 558 -25.13 -11.97 35.22
CA GLU A 558 -23.78 -11.37 35.27
C GLU A 558 -23.73 -10.17 36.23
N SER A 559 -24.76 -9.33 36.23
CA SER A 559 -24.89 -8.20 37.13
C SER A 559 -24.98 -8.62 38.60
N ALA A 560 -25.73 -9.70 38.86
CA ALA A 560 -25.84 -10.28 40.21
C ALA A 560 -24.48 -10.82 40.70
N LYS A 561 -23.74 -11.56 39.86
CA LYS A 561 -22.39 -12.06 40.19
C LYS A 561 -21.40 -10.93 40.48
N LYS A 562 -21.48 -9.83 39.74
CA LYS A 562 -20.61 -8.65 39.98
C LYS A 562 -20.96 -7.95 41.31
N ALA A 563 -22.25 -7.86 41.65
CA ALA A 563 -22.68 -7.28 42.92
C ALA A 563 -22.21 -8.14 44.12
N ASP A 564 -22.32 -9.47 44.01
CA ASP A 564 -21.82 -10.39 45.04
C ASP A 564 -20.29 -10.32 45.22
N ALA A 565 -19.54 -10.19 44.09
CA ALA A 565 -18.07 -10.06 44.14
C ALA A 565 -17.59 -8.71 44.70
N ILE A 566 -18.40 -7.66 44.65
CA ILE A 566 -18.09 -6.35 45.27
C ILE A 566 -18.47 -6.35 46.77
N ALA A 567 -19.44 -7.17 47.17
CA ALA A 567 -19.88 -7.29 48.54
C ALA A 567 -19.05 -8.27 49.39
N ALA A 568 -18.26 -9.12 48.77
CA ALA A 568 -17.30 -10.04 49.38
C ALA A 568 -15.89 -9.43 49.42
#